data_cb04fd23b9445fea61b0176c802b0e50
#
_entry.id   cb04fd23b9445fea61b0176c802b0e50
#
_cell.length_a   1.000
_cell.length_b   1.000
_cell.length_c   1.000
_cell.angle_alpha   90.00
_cell.angle_beta   90.00
_cell.angle_gamma   90.00
#
_symmetry.space_group_name_H-M   'P 1'
#
loop_
_entity.id
_entity.type
_entity.pdbx_description
1 polymer ?
#
loop_
_entity_poly.entity_id
_entity_poly.type
_entity_poly.pdbx_seq_one_letter_code
_entity_poly.pdbx_strand_id
1 'polypeptide(L)'
;MTRSLRVLPAALMFALACAFSTPAAGKGPVDLRSMSRTMAFAAVYDMQVNPGTYVGRLVRMNGSFATFEVRAGEKKGTACIIKDAAACCAAGLEFSLAEKPKKLPREDSAIAVEGVFTVEKEAGLEFAVLKNARFLPR
;
A
#
# COMPACT_ATOMS: atom_id res chain seq x y z
N MET A 1 -36.11 -7.96 -66.43
CA MET A 1 -36.29 -7.01 -65.31
C MET A 1 -35.87 -7.74 -64.04
N THR A 2 -34.64 -7.61 -63.64
CA THR A 2 -34.08 -8.24 -62.44
C THR A 2 -33.53 -7.14 -61.53
N ARG A 3 -34.19 -6.86 -60.43
CA ARG A 3 -33.74 -5.92 -59.43
C ARG A 3 -32.71 -6.57 -58.48
N SER A 4 -31.45 -6.14 -58.61
CA SER A 4 -30.41 -6.48 -57.66
C SER A 4 -30.62 -5.80 -56.33
N LEU A 5 -30.87 -6.57 -55.30
CA LEU A 5 -30.91 -6.13 -53.91
C LEU A 5 -29.50 -6.09 -53.34
N ARG A 6 -28.94 -4.90 -53.15
CA ARG A 6 -27.61 -4.72 -52.53
C ARG A 6 -27.77 -4.82 -51.03
N VAL A 7 -27.23 -5.88 -50.45
CA VAL A 7 -27.13 -6.03 -48.99
C VAL A 7 -25.89 -5.26 -48.53
N LEU A 8 -26.09 -4.23 -47.71
CA LEU A 8 -25.00 -3.55 -46.98
C LEU A 8 -24.57 -4.41 -45.78
N PRO A 9 -23.27 -4.66 -45.58
CA PRO A 9 -22.82 -5.25 -44.32
C PRO A 9 -22.81 -4.20 -43.21
N ALA A 10 -23.60 -4.43 -42.15
CA ALA A 10 -23.57 -3.68 -40.95
C ALA A 10 -22.21 -3.93 -40.21
N ALA A 11 -21.34 -2.93 -40.23
CA ALA A 11 -20.12 -2.93 -39.46
C ALA A 11 -20.45 -2.84 -37.97
N LEU A 12 -20.29 -3.96 -37.25
CA LEU A 12 -20.44 -4.05 -35.82
C LEU A 12 -19.20 -3.40 -35.15
N MET A 13 -19.32 -2.14 -34.76
CA MET A 13 -18.33 -1.45 -33.93
C MET A 13 -18.39 -2.01 -32.51
N PHE A 14 -17.47 -2.90 -32.17
CA PHE A 14 -17.22 -3.33 -30.80
C PHE A 14 -16.46 -2.22 -30.08
N ALA A 15 -17.18 -1.35 -29.37
CA ALA A 15 -16.60 -0.39 -28.47
C ALA A 15 -16.05 -1.15 -27.25
N LEU A 16 -14.74 -1.35 -27.22
CA LEU A 16 -14.01 -1.89 -26.07
C LEU A 16 -14.00 -0.81 -24.98
N ALA A 17 -15.00 -0.84 -24.11
CA ALA A 17 -15.04 0.01 -22.90
C ALA A 17 -13.94 -0.47 -21.95
N CYS A 18 -12.77 0.16 -22.01
CA CYS A 18 -11.78 0.06 -20.94
C CYS A 18 -12.41 0.66 -19.67
N ALA A 19 -12.90 -0.21 -18.80
CA ALA A 19 -13.29 0.18 -17.45
C ALA A 19 -12.00 0.58 -16.69
N PHE A 20 -11.64 1.87 -16.78
CA PHE A 20 -10.73 2.46 -15.83
C PHE A 20 -11.46 2.44 -14.48
N SER A 21 -11.10 1.46 -13.64
CA SER A 21 -11.48 1.49 -12.23
C SER A 21 -10.84 2.74 -11.62
N THR A 22 -11.61 3.82 -11.54
CA THR A 22 -11.22 5.01 -10.79
C THR A 22 -11.05 4.56 -9.34
N PRO A 23 -9.86 4.76 -8.72
CA PRO A 23 -9.74 4.53 -7.30
C PRO A 23 -10.77 5.43 -6.62
N ALA A 24 -11.57 4.84 -5.72
CA ALA A 24 -12.55 5.57 -4.94
C ALA A 24 -11.91 6.86 -4.44
N ALA A 25 -12.59 8.00 -4.63
CA ALA A 25 -12.15 9.33 -4.21
C ALA A 25 -12.07 9.37 -2.67
N GLY A 26 -11.09 8.67 -2.12
CA GLY A 26 -10.73 8.65 -0.73
C GLY A 26 -9.98 9.93 -0.39
N LYS A 27 -10.22 10.44 0.80
CA LYS A 27 -9.44 11.48 1.47
C LYS A 27 -7.98 11.43 1.03
N GLY A 28 -7.33 12.58 0.77
CA GLY A 28 -5.98 12.69 0.23
C GLY A 28 -4.90 11.84 0.93
N PRO A 29 -3.65 11.90 0.49
CA PRO A 29 -2.57 11.11 1.08
C PRO A 29 -2.41 11.39 2.58
N VAL A 30 -1.92 10.41 3.33
CA VAL A 30 -1.56 10.52 4.73
C VAL A 30 -0.06 10.67 4.83
N ASP A 31 0.42 11.87 5.18
CA ASP A 31 1.85 12.10 5.36
C ASP A 31 2.19 12.24 6.85
N LEU A 32 2.77 11.19 7.41
CA LEU A 32 3.17 11.12 8.82
C LEU A 32 4.55 11.74 9.08
N ARG A 33 5.31 12.07 8.03
CA ARG A 33 6.71 12.52 8.14
C ARG A 33 6.85 13.89 8.79
N SER A 34 5.82 14.73 8.68
CA SER A 34 5.76 16.07 9.31
C SER A 34 5.15 16.05 10.71
N MET A 35 4.64 14.90 11.16
CA MET A 35 4.02 14.75 12.47
C MET A 35 5.06 14.57 13.57
N SER A 36 4.71 14.97 14.80
CA SER A 36 5.51 14.58 15.97
C SER A 36 5.52 13.06 16.12
N ARG A 37 6.53 12.51 16.80
CA ARG A 37 6.64 11.06 17.02
C ARG A 37 5.38 10.47 17.65
N THR A 38 4.84 11.14 18.68
CA THR A 38 3.61 10.72 19.35
C THR A 38 2.41 10.68 18.42
N MET A 39 2.24 11.70 17.58
CA MET A 39 1.13 11.75 16.62
C MET A 39 1.29 10.70 15.50
N ALA A 40 2.50 10.51 15.00
CA ALA A 40 2.78 9.50 13.99
C ALA A 40 2.53 8.08 14.55
N PHE A 41 2.97 7.80 15.78
CA PHE A 41 2.68 6.55 16.49
C PHE A 41 1.16 6.32 16.63
N ALA A 42 0.43 7.32 17.13
CA ALA A 42 -1.03 7.23 17.30
C ALA A 42 -1.74 6.99 15.94
N ALA A 43 -1.29 7.64 14.87
CA ALA A 43 -1.85 7.45 13.53
C ALA A 43 -1.60 6.04 12.99
N VAL A 44 -0.40 5.48 13.17
CA VAL A 44 -0.09 4.10 12.77
C VAL A 44 -0.91 3.10 13.59
N TYR A 45 -1.07 3.35 14.89
CA TYR A 45 -1.93 2.53 15.74
C TYR A 45 -3.39 2.57 15.25
N ASP A 46 -3.92 3.76 14.95
CA ASP A 46 -5.29 3.90 14.41
C ASP A 46 -5.46 3.18 13.06
N MET A 47 -4.45 3.20 12.19
CA MET A 47 -4.45 2.42 10.93
C MET A 47 -4.60 0.91 11.16
N GLN A 48 -4.09 0.40 12.26
CA GLN A 48 -4.20 -1.03 12.61
C GLN A 48 -5.57 -1.38 13.20
N VAL A 49 -6.16 -0.49 13.99
CA VAL A 49 -7.46 -0.73 14.67
C VAL A 49 -8.66 -0.35 13.80
N ASN A 50 -8.51 0.67 12.93
CA ASN A 50 -9.55 1.19 12.06
C ASN A 50 -9.12 1.21 10.58
N PRO A 51 -8.65 0.09 10.03
CA PRO A 51 -7.99 0.04 8.73
C PRO A 51 -8.89 0.52 7.58
N GLY A 52 -10.20 0.30 7.66
CA GLY A 52 -11.16 0.68 6.62
C GLY A 52 -11.14 2.18 6.26
N THR A 53 -10.74 3.05 7.20
CA THR A 53 -10.62 4.50 6.97
C THR A 53 -9.46 4.85 6.03
N TYR A 54 -8.48 3.97 5.91
CA TYR A 54 -7.21 4.22 5.24
C TYR A 54 -7.01 3.43 3.94
N VAL A 55 -7.79 2.39 3.70
CA VAL A 55 -7.69 1.55 2.49
C VAL A 55 -7.71 2.41 1.22
N GLY A 56 -6.75 2.15 0.33
CA GLY A 56 -6.57 2.85 -0.94
C GLY A 56 -5.84 4.19 -0.84
N ARG A 57 -5.53 4.68 0.37
CA ARG A 57 -4.81 5.95 0.55
C ARG A 57 -3.30 5.73 0.43
N LEU A 58 -2.62 6.70 -0.17
CA LEU A 58 -1.16 6.77 -0.14
C LEU A 58 -0.70 7.20 1.26
N VAL A 59 0.11 6.38 1.90
CA VAL A 59 0.69 6.66 3.23
C VAL A 59 2.19 6.89 3.08
N ARG A 60 2.70 7.95 3.72
CA ARG A 60 4.12 8.27 3.82
C ARG A 60 4.53 8.29 5.28
N MET A 61 5.59 7.57 5.63
CA MET A 61 6.04 7.50 7.00
C MET A 61 7.56 7.40 7.11
N ASN A 62 8.09 7.90 8.22
CA ASN A 62 9.46 7.68 8.66
C ASN A 62 9.46 6.67 9.81
N GLY A 63 10.49 5.85 9.89
CA GLY A 63 10.63 4.90 10.97
C GLY A 63 11.94 4.13 10.88
N SER A 64 12.04 3.03 11.61
CA SER A 64 13.14 2.08 11.55
C SER A 64 12.76 0.91 10.64
N PHE A 65 13.71 0.45 9.85
CA PHE A 65 13.56 -0.75 9.04
C PHE A 65 13.60 -2.00 9.94
N ALA A 66 12.66 -2.90 9.72
CA ALA A 66 12.66 -4.20 10.37
C ALA A 66 12.31 -5.30 9.37
N THR A 67 12.84 -6.50 9.61
CA THR A 67 12.40 -7.73 8.96
C THR A 67 11.77 -8.66 9.98
N PHE A 68 10.81 -9.46 9.56
CA PHE A 68 10.18 -10.47 10.41
C PHE A 68 9.88 -11.74 9.60
N GLU A 69 9.80 -12.87 10.28
CA GLU A 69 9.41 -14.12 9.65
C GLU A 69 7.89 -14.25 9.65
N VAL A 70 7.32 -14.38 8.46
CA VAL A 70 5.86 -14.56 8.32
C VAL A 70 5.43 -15.94 8.83
N ARG A 71 6.31 -16.96 8.63
CA ARG A 71 6.21 -18.31 9.22
C ARG A 71 7.60 -18.88 9.39
N ALA A 72 7.78 -19.78 10.34
CA ALA A 72 9.05 -20.46 10.57
C ALA A 72 9.59 -21.10 9.28
N GLY A 73 10.70 -20.56 8.76
CA GLY A 73 11.37 -21.02 7.55
C GLY A 73 10.83 -20.46 6.21
N GLU A 74 9.85 -19.57 6.23
CA GLU A 74 9.28 -18.93 5.03
C GLU A 74 9.76 -17.48 4.86
N LYS A 75 9.18 -16.80 3.86
CA LYS A 75 9.54 -15.44 3.42
C LYS A 75 9.67 -14.45 4.58
N LYS A 76 10.74 -13.68 4.57
CA LYS A 76 10.88 -12.52 5.45
C LYS A 76 9.98 -11.39 4.95
N GLY A 77 9.10 -10.90 5.82
CA GLY A 77 8.37 -9.66 5.63
C GLY A 77 9.24 -8.45 5.96
N THR A 78 8.85 -7.29 5.49
CA THR A 78 9.51 -6.01 5.78
C THR A 78 8.52 -5.04 6.42
N ALA A 79 8.96 -4.29 7.42
CA ALA A 79 8.13 -3.32 8.13
C ALA A 79 8.88 -2.01 8.39
N CYS A 80 8.11 -0.94 8.49
CA CYS A 80 8.55 0.35 8.99
C CYS A 80 7.98 0.54 10.40
N ILE A 81 8.86 0.64 11.39
CA ILE A 81 8.52 0.67 12.82
C ILE A 81 8.65 2.09 13.36
N ILE A 82 7.64 2.56 14.07
CA ILE A 82 7.67 3.81 14.84
C ILE A 82 7.60 3.45 16.32
N LYS A 83 8.49 4.03 17.11
CA LYS A 83 8.42 3.96 18.58
C LYS A 83 7.68 5.18 19.11
N ASP A 84 6.97 5.02 20.20
CA ASP A 84 6.37 6.15 20.93
C ASP A 84 7.44 7.12 21.48
N ALA A 85 7.01 8.22 22.10
CA ALA A 85 7.93 9.22 22.63
C ALA A 85 8.85 8.66 23.71
N ALA A 86 8.37 7.73 24.54
CA ALA A 86 9.13 7.07 25.60
C ALA A 86 9.95 5.87 25.08
N ALA A 87 9.80 5.49 23.84
CA ALA A 87 10.38 4.31 23.20
C ALA A 87 10.07 2.98 23.91
N CYS A 88 9.01 2.95 24.71
CA CYS A 88 8.55 1.73 25.40
C CYS A 88 7.56 0.92 24.57
N CYS A 89 6.87 1.55 23.62
CA CYS A 89 5.93 0.90 22.72
C CYS A 89 6.34 1.11 21.24
N ALA A 90 6.05 0.14 20.42
CA ALA A 90 6.30 0.21 18.99
C ALA A 90 5.02 -0.12 18.21
N ALA A 91 4.79 0.59 17.12
CA ALA A 91 3.79 0.29 16.12
C ALA A 91 4.45 0.33 14.74
N GLY A 92 3.94 -0.41 13.78
CA GLY A 92 4.53 -0.41 12.44
C GLY A 92 3.56 -0.85 11.39
N LEU A 93 3.90 -0.56 10.15
CA LEU A 93 3.21 -1.08 8.99
C LEU A 93 4.15 -1.97 8.19
N GLU A 94 3.63 -3.12 7.84
CA GLU A 94 4.26 -3.96 6.85
C GLU A 94 4.27 -3.26 5.50
N PHE A 95 5.28 -3.51 4.66
CA PHE A 95 5.29 -2.99 3.31
C PHE A 95 5.85 -3.99 2.30
N SER A 96 5.26 -3.98 1.11
CA SER A 96 5.74 -4.74 -0.06
C SER A 96 6.27 -3.78 -1.10
N LEU A 97 7.56 -3.85 -1.39
CA LEU A 97 8.22 -2.98 -2.36
C LEU A 97 7.71 -3.27 -3.78
N ALA A 98 7.47 -2.21 -4.56
CA ALA A 98 7.12 -2.30 -5.98
C ALA A 98 8.24 -2.95 -6.79
N GLU A 99 9.49 -2.64 -6.45
CA GLU A 99 10.68 -3.19 -7.06
C GLU A 99 11.62 -3.75 -5.98
N LYS A 100 12.20 -4.93 -6.25
CA LYS A 100 13.22 -5.50 -5.35
C LYS A 100 14.51 -4.69 -5.44
N PRO A 101 14.94 -4.03 -4.35
CA PRO A 101 16.22 -3.34 -4.35
C PRO A 101 17.36 -4.34 -4.38
N LYS A 102 18.51 -3.94 -4.94
CA LYS A 102 19.73 -4.77 -4.92
C LYS A 102 20.16 -5.17 -3.50
N LYS A 103 19.90 -4.30 -2.54
CA LYS A 103 20.19 -4.50 -1.13
C LYS A 103 19.14 -3.82 -0.26
N LEU A 104 18.59 -4.55 0.70
CA LEU A 104 17.71 -3.98 1.73
C LEU A 104 18.50 -3.12 2.72
N PRO A 105 17.84 -2.14 3.36
CA PRO A 105 18.43 -1.42 4.50
C PRO A 105 18.87 -2.39 5.61
N ARG A 106 19.76 -1.94 6.48
CA ARG A 106 20.11 -2.71 7.67
C ARG A 106 18.99 -2.62 8.69
N GLU A 107 18.85 -3.69 9.50
CA GLU A 107 17.95 -3.68 10.65
C GLU A 107 18.15 -2.43 11.51
N ASP A 108 17.07 -1.90 12.04
CA ASP A 108 17.00 -0.69 12.86
C ASP A 108 17.49 0.60 12.17
N SER A 109 17.89 0.54 10.90
CA SER A 109 18.26 1.76 10.18
C SER A 109 17.04 2.63 9.92
N ALA A 110 17.21 3.94 10.04
CA ALA A 110 16.13 4.87 9.73
C ALA A 110 15.80 4.85 8.24
N ILE A 111 14.52 4.76 7.92
CA ILE A 111 13.98 4.75 6.57
C ILE A 111 12.84 5.77 6.44
N ALA A 112 12.59 6.17 5.21
CA ALA A 112 11.34 6.81 4.80
C ALA A 112 10.70 5.94 3.71
N VAL A 113 9.43 5.64 3.84
CA VAL A 113 8.70 4.78 2.91
C VAL A 113 7.35 5.39 2.56
N GLU A 114 6.92 5.21 1.32
CA GLU A 114 5.53 5.42 0.92
C GLU A 114 4.96 4.19 0.24
N GLY A 115 3.66 3.99 0.36
CA GLY A 115 2.94 2.92 -0.29
C GLY A 115 1.43 3.09 -0.16
N VAL A 116 0.67 2.33 -0.91
CA VAL A 116 -0.79 2.33 -0.84
C VAL A 116 -1.24 1.44 0.31
N PHE A 117 -1.97 2.00 1.26
CA PHE A 117 -2.50 1.27 2.40
C PHE A 117 -3.56 0.26 1.95
N THR A 118 -3.36 -0.98 2.33
CA THR A 118 -4.22 -2.10 1.96
C THR A 118 -4.39 -3.02 3.17
N VAL A 119 -5.50 -3.74 3.25
CA VAL A 119 -5.71 -4.82 4.20
C VAL A 119 -5.57 -6.14 3.46
N GLU A 120 -4.67 -6.99 3.93
CA GLU A 120 -4.54 -8.36 3.45
C GLU A 120 -5.11 -9.35 4.46
N LYS A 121 -5.59 -10.47 3.95
CA LYS A 121 -6.10 -11.57 4.78
C LYS A 121 -5.26 -12.81 4.53
N GLU A 122 -4.70 -13.36 5.58
CA GLU A 122 -3.97 -14.61 5.54
C GLU A 122 -4.32 -15.46 6.77
N ALA A 123 -4.63 -16.72 6.56
CA ALA A 123 -5.00 -17.67 7.61
C ALA A 123 -6.11 -17.16 8.58
N GLY A 124 -7.05 -16.34 8.07
CA GLY A 124 -8.14 -15.77 8.87
C GLY A 124 -7.78 -14.51 9.66
N LEU A 125 -6.55 -14.05 9.56
CA LEU A 125 -6.10 -12.78 10.16
C LEU A 125 -6.05 -11.68 9.11
N GLU A 126 -6.33 -10.44 9.54
CA GLU A 126 -6.23 -9.24 8.70
C GLU A 126 -4.99 -8.44 9.12
N PHE A 127 -4.20 -8.00 8.13
CA PHE A 127 -3.03 -7.15 8.39
C PHE A 127 -3.04 -5.92 7.51
N ALA A 128 -2.58 -4.81 8.08
CA ALA A 128 -2.36 -3.57 7.36
C ALA A 128 -1.00 -3.62 6.65
N VAL A 129 -1.01 -3.43 5.33
CA VAL A 129 0.18 -3.49 4.47
C VAL A 129 0.23 -2.29 3.55
N LEU A 130 1.41 -1.69 3.38
CA LEU A 130 1.67 -0.71 2.32
C LEU A 130 2.10 -1.45 1.05
N LYS A 131 1.23 -1.49 0.05
CA LYS A 131 1.52 -2.09 -1.26
C LYS A 131 2.20 -1.11 -2.20
N ASN A 132 2.92 -1.67 -3.19
CA ASN A 132 3.67 -0.89 -4.18
C ASN A 132 4.57 0.15 -3.50
N ALA A 133 5.18 -0.25 -2.39
CA ALA A 133 5.96 0.64 -1.58
C ALA A 133 7.30 0.99 -2.26
N ARG A 134 7.81 2.17 -1.92
CA ARG A 134 9.14 2.61 -2.31
C ARG A 134 9.80 3.39 -1.18
N PHE A 135 11.12 3.33 -1.12
CA PHE A 135 11.88 4.19 -0.22
C PHE A 135 11.88 5.63 -0.76
N LEU A 136 11.76 6.58 0.15
CA LEU A 136 11.84 8.01 -0.14
C LEU A 136 13.20 8.58 0.29
N PRO A 137 13.68 9.63 -0.36
CA PRO A 137 14.77 10.44 0.16
C PRO A 137 14.41 10.99 1.55
N ARG A 138 15.40 11.06 2.42
CA ARG A 138 15.29 11.66 3.76
C ARG A 138 15.56 13.15 3.70
#